data_697583a60a868eff547a8d676a769d60
#
_entry.id   697583a60a868eff547a8d676a769d60
#
_cell.length_a   1.000
_cell.length_b   1.000
_cell.length_c   1.000
_cell.angle_alpha   90.00
_cell.angle_beta   90.00
_cell.angle_gamma   90.00
#
_symmetry.space_group_name_H-M   'P 1'
#
loop_
_entity.id
_entity.type
_entity.pdbx_description
1 polymer ?
#
loop_
_entity_poly.entity_id
_entity_poly.type
_entity_poly.pdbx_seq_one_letter_code
_entity_poly.pdbx_strand_id
1 'polypeptide(L)'
;PSSASQKLTFTSKDKKIATVNGSGVVTGVATGATSIIVSNGKVSSSVTVIVNRTASASSSGTDSTGEGTAPAETDPIVASIENAASDTISYPQSQGPVLTTAMLNALRTTGRTLVLEAEDYTLTVDGSTIRNTTSEVNTALTFSPDEYGLRFTLNEGEAIPCGVTITMTGENAGYSRLYLHNAVSGKWQFLNSYKDGVAHADVAGEYLLTNQNLRFTSINWTFFIGAGVLVVACLIAYVAVKKRYWFW
;
A
#
# COMPACT_ATOMS: atom_id res chain seq x y z
N PRO A 1 24.01 -16.42 -18.00
CA PRO A 1 25.14 -15.96 -18.81
C PRO A 1 26.33 -15.68 -17.92
N SER A 2 27.41 -16.44 -18.09
CA SER A 2 28.66 -16.38 -17.28
C SER A 2 29.48 -15.10 -17.46
N SER A 3 29.01 -14.15 -18.27
CA SER A 3 29.71 -12.90 -18.60
C SER A 3 29.15 -11.65 -17.92
N ALA A 4 28.18 -11.80 -17.02
CA ALA A 4 27.64 -10.65 -16.27
C ALA A 4 28.63 -10.25 -15.15
N SER A 5 28.93 -8.94 -15.06
CA SER A 5 29.75 -8.44 -13.96
C SER A 5 29.10 -8.71 -12.62
N GLN A 6 29.77 -9.46 -11.77
CA GLN A 6 29.32 -9.78 -10.40
C GLN A 6 29.69 -8.67 -9.40
N LYS A 7 30.44 -7.65 -9.85
CA LYS A 7 30.87 -6.55 -8.98
C LYS A 7 29.71 -5.56 -8.81
N LEU A 8 29.14 -5.52 -7.62
CA LEU A 8 28.12 -4.57 -7.22
C LEU A 8 28.75 -3.37 -6.51
N THR A 9 28.23 -2.19 -6.80
CA THR A 9 28.55 -0.94 -6.10
C THR A 9 27.30 -0.44 -5.42
N PHE A 10 27.42 -0.10 -4.15
CA PHE A 10 26.33 0.39 -3.31
C PHE A 10 26.59 1.86 -2.98
N THR A 11 25.56 2.72 -3.14
CA THR A 11 25.68 4.16 -2.86
C THR A 11 24.41 4.64 -2.18
N SER A 12 24.55 5.31 -1.03
CA SER A 12 23.44 6.00 -0.40
C SER A 12 23.25 7.40 -0.99
N LYS A 13 22.02 7.78 -1.30
CA LYS A 13 21.67 9.14 -1.73
C LYS A 13 21.82 10.16 -0.61
N ASP A 14 21.52 9.77 0.63
CA ASP A 14 21.75 10.61 1.81
C ASP A 14 22.45 9.83 2.92
N LYS A 15 23.74 10.07 3.06
CA LYS A 15 24.58 9.45 4.08
C LYS A 15 24.30 9.95 5.50
N LYS A 16 23.55 11.04 5.64
CA LYS A 16 23.14 11.55 6.96
C LYS A 16 21.98 10.70 7.53
N ILE A 17 21.20 10.04 6.68
CA ILE A 17 20.08 9.18 7.06
C ILE A 17 20.54 7.73 7.17
N ALA A 18 21.19 7.20 6.13
CA ALA A 18 21.74 5.85 6.18
C ALA A 18 23.04 5.77 5.35
N THR A 19 23.96 4.93 5.78
CA THR A 19 25.17 4.58 5.05
C THR A 19 25.10 3.14 4.56
N VAL A 20 25.84 2.83 3.50
CA VAL A 20 25.98 1.46 2.99
C VAL A 20 27.46 1.17 2.74
N ASN A 21 27.90 -0.03 3.13
CA ASN A 21 29.27 -0.47 2.89
C ASN A 21 29.41 -1.23 1.54
N GLY A 22 30.64 -1.58 1.17
CA GLY A 22 30.92 -2.31 -0.07
C GLY A 22 30.34 -3.73 -0.15
N SER A 23 29.90 -4.29 0.97
CA SER A 23 29.23 -5.59 1.05
C SER A 23 27.70 -5.50 1.01
N GLY A 24 27.16 -4.26 0.88
CA GLY A 24 25.70 -4.04 0.84
C GLY A 24 25.04 -3.94 2.22
N VAL A 25 25.80 -3.91 3.30
CA VAL A 25 25.25 -3.74 4.66
C VAL A 25 24.89 -2.27 4.85
N VAL A 26 23.63 -2.01 5.16
CA VAL A 26 23.08 -0.68 5.41
C VAL A 26 23.07 -0.40 6.92
N THR A 27 23.53 0.79 7.30
CA THR A 27 23.53 1.25 8.69
C THR A 27 22.75 2.55 8.77
N GLY A 28 21.70 2.59 9.57
CA GLY A 28 20.96 3.81 9.89
C GLY A 28 21.81 4.79 10.70
N VAL A 29 21.77 6.06 10.35
CA VAL A 29 22.51 7.15 10.99
C VAL A 29 21.57 8.11 11.70
N ALA A 30 20.50 8.51 11.03
CA ALA A 30 19.45 9.36 11.59
C ALA A 30 18.08 8.93 11.04
N THR A 31 17.03 9.25 11.76
CA THR A 31 15.65 9.00 11.31
C THR A 31 15.37 9.72 9.99
N GLY A 32 14.69 9.05 9.09
CA GLY A 32 14.33 9.57 7.77
C GLY A 32 14.34 8.49 6.70
N ALA A 33 13.99 8.87 5.49
CA ALA A 33 14.02 8.01 4.32
C ALA A 33 15.16 8.40 3.37
N THR A 34 15.87 7.40 2.84
CA THR A 34 16.86 7.59 1.80
C THR A 34 16.83 6.44 0.82
N SER A 35 17.44 6.60 -0.35
CA SER A 35 17.56 5.51 -1.32
C SER A 35 19.00 5.00 -1.40
N ILE A 36 19.14 3.68 -1.39
CA ILE A 36 20.40 3.00 -1.69
C ILE A 36 20.37 2.56 -3.14
N ILE A 37 21.34 3.04 -3.91
CA ILE A 37 21.52 2.67 -5.31
C ILE A 37 22.48 1.49 -5.37
N VAL A 38 22.06 0.42 -6.04
CA VAL A 38 22.88 -0.75 -6.35
C VAL A 38 23.16 -0.78 -7.84
N SER A 39 24.42 -0.84 -8.23
CA SER A 39 24.82 -0.84 -9.64
C SER A 39 25.90 -1.87 -9.92
N ASN A 40 25.83 -2.51 -11.09
CA ASN A 40 26.90 -3.37 -11.62
C ASN A 40 27.73 -2.68 -12.73
N GLY A 41 27.58 -1.36 -12.85
CA GLY A 41 28.25 -0.54 -13.88
C GLY A 41 27.49 -0.45 -15.21
N LYS A 42 26.50 -1.33 -15.49
CA LYS A 42 25.67 -1.31 -16.70
C LYS A 42 24.20 -1.06 -16.38
N VAL A 43 23.75 -1.57 -15.26
CA VAL A 43 22.37 -1.42 -14.78
C VAL A 43 22.42 -0.99 -13.33
N SER A 44 21.48 -0.15 -12.93
CA SER A 44 21.30 0.28 -11.54
C SER A 44 19.85 0.08 -11.11
N SER A 45 19.68 -0.25 -9.84
CA SER A 45 18.40 -0.32 -9.14
C SER A 45 18.50 0.48 -7.87
N SER A 46 17.37 0.98 -7.37
CA SER A 46 17.32 1.69 -6.09
C SER A 46 16.36 1.03 -5.13
N VAL A 47 16.75 1.01 -3.87
CA VAL A 47 15.95 0.50 -2.75
C VAL A 47 15.75 1.64 -1.77
N THR A 48 14.52 1.94 -1.40
CA THR A 48 14.23 2.92 -0.35
C THR A 48 14.50 2.29 1.00
N VAL A 49 15.26 3.00 1.83
CA VAL A 49 15.59 2.61 3.20
C VAL A 49 15.00 3.65 4.13
N ILE A 50 14.17 3.19 5.06
CA ILE A 50 13.59 4.03 6.11
C ILE A 50 14.33 3.69 7.40
N VAL A 51 14.88 4.71 8.04
CA VAL A 51 15.53 4.59 9.35
C VAL A 51 14.59 5.13 10.40
N ASN A 52 14.04 4.22 11.20
CA ASN A 52 13.22 4.55 12.35
C ASN A 52 14.08 4.53 13.61
N ARG A 53 13.78 5.39 14.58
CA ARG A 53 14.43 5.30 15.89
C ARG A 53 13.80 4.13 16.65
N THR A 54 14.51 3.02 16.72
CA THR A 54 14.16 1.96 17.68
C THR A 54 14.60 2.42 19.06
N ALA A 55 13.68 2.48 20.00
CA ALA A 55 14.06 2.64 21.42
C ALA A 55 14.95 1.46 21.78
N SER A 56 16.24 1.75 22.00
CA SER A 56 17.23 0.73 22.36
C SER A 56 16.86 0.18 23.73
N ALA A 57 16.38 -1.05 23.78
CA ALA A 57 16.34 -1.81 25.02
C ALA A 57 17.79 -2.10 25.43
N SER A 58 18.36 -1.22 26.23
CA SER A 58 19.63 -1.46 26.89
C SER A 58 19.38 -2.40 28.06
N SER A 59 19.70 -3.67 27.88
CA SER A 59 19.83 -4.61 28.99
C SER A 59 21.26 -4.55 29.49
N SER A 60 21.46 -4.01 30.68
CA SER A 60 22.28 -4.66 31.71
C SER A 60 22.43 -3.78 32.95
N GLY A 61 21.91 -4.24 34.06
CA GLY A 61 22.65 -4.40 35.31
C GLY A 61 22.80 -3.20 36.23
N THR A 62 22.03 -3.30 37.30
CA THR A 62 22.41 -3.01 38.69
C THR A 62 22.34 -1.57 39.21
N ASP A 63 21.28 -1.39 40.00
CA ASP A 63 21.20 -0.77 41.34
C ASP A 63 21.23 0.77 41.48
N SER A 64 20.28 1.19 42.29
CA SER A 64 20.14 2.39 43.13
C SER A 64 19.29 3.55 42.63
N THR A 65 18.06 3.55 43.19
CA THR A 65 17.37 4.69 43.86
C THR A 65 17.56 6.08 43.24
N GLY A 66 16.49 6.58 42.64
CA GLY A 66 16.40 7.98 42.25
C GLY A 66 15.14 8.23 41.43
N GLU A 67 14.05 8.56 42.13
CA GLU A 67 12.80 9.10 41.61
C GLU A 67 13.08 10.29 40.69
N GLY A 68 12.79 10.14 39.40
CA GLY A 68 12.90 11.19 38.42
C GLY A 68 12.33 10.67 37.11
N THR A 69 10.99 10.73 36.96
CA THR A 69 10.27 10.46 35.73
C THR A 69 10.76 11.47 34.68
N ALA A 70 11.72 11.05 33.84
CA ALA A 70 12.00 11.76 32.60
C ALA A 70 10.77 11.58 31.69
N PRO A 71 10.24 12.67 31.08
CA PRO A 71 9.16 12.56 30.14
C PRO A 71 9.64 11.64 28.97
N ALA A 72 8.90 10.60 28.66
CA ALA A 72 9.09 9.86 27.42
C ALA A 72 9.11 10.90 26.29
N GLU A 73 10.17 10.95 25.49
CA GLU A 73 10.23 11.81 24.32
C GLU A 73 9.06 11.46 23.42
N THR A 74 8.00 12.24 23.53
CA THR A 74 6.81 12.09 22.69
C THR A 74 7.24 12.41 21.26
N ASP A 75 6.91 11.53 20.32
CA ASP A 75 7.11 11.76 18.90
C ASP A 75 6.59 13.17 18.55
N PRO A 76 7.39 14.05 17.92
CA PRO A 76 7.00 15.43 17.66
C PRO A 76 5.71 15.54 16.83
N ILE A 77 5.41 14.55 15.99
CA ILE A 77 4.15 14.50 15.24
C ILE A 77 2.98 14.17 16.17
N VAL A 78 3.15 13.24 17.11
CA VAL A 78 2.13 12.93 18.13
C VAL A 78 1.81 14.17 18.96
N ALA A 79 2.82 14.87 19.46
CA ALA A 79 2.63 16.10 20.22
C ALA A 79 1.91 17.18 19.39
N SER A 80 2.21 17.26 18.12
CA SER A 80 1.53 18.20 17.21
C SER A 80 0.08 17.80 16.95
N ILE A 81 -0.22 16.49 16.83
CA ILE A 81 -1.61 16.00 16.69
C ILE A 81 -2.41 16.35 17.94
N GLU A 82 -1.85 16.15 19.12
CA GLU A 82 -2.54 16.41 20.39
C GLU A 82 -2.78 17.90 20.65
N ASN A 83 -1.81 18.76 20.29
CA ASN A 83 -1.82 20.17 20.64
C ASN A 83 -2.21 21.11 19.48
N ALA A 84 -2.57 20.58 18.30
CA ALA A 84 -2.96 21.41 17.17
C ALA A 84 -4.17 22.30 17.50
N ALA A 85 -4.15 23.53 17.03
CA ALA A 85 -5.28 24.44 17.10
C ALA A 85 -6.33 24.17 16.01
N SER A 86 -5.96 23.39 14.98
CA SER A 86 -6.81 23.03 13.83
C SER A 86 -7.25 21.58 13.91
N ASP A 87 -8.43 21.29 13.36
CA ASP A 87 -8.92 19.93 13.20
C ASP A 87 -8.19 19.16 12.08
N THR A 88 -7.50 19.88 11.19
CA THR A 88 -6.68 19.28 10.12
C THR A 88 -5.23 19.67 10.30
N ILE A 89 -4.35 18.69 10.18
CA ILE A 89 -2.91 18.81 10.35
C ILE A 89 -2.25 18.29 9.09
N SER A 90 -1.37 19.08 8.47
CA SER A 90 -0.64 18.69 7.26
C SER A 90 0.84 18.53 7.53
N TYR A 91 1.42 17.47 6.98
CA TYR A 91 2.86 17.23 6.97
C TYR A 91 3.32 16.73 5.60
N PRO A 92 4.57 17.01 5.19
CA PRO A 92 5.19 16.28 4.11
C PRO A 92 5.19 14.77 4.44
N GLN A 93 4.77 13.93 3.50
CA GLN A 93 4.72 12.46 3.67
C GLN A 93 6.09 11.91 4.10
N SER A 94 7.18 12.51 3.65
CA SER A 94 8.56 12.14 4.02
C SER A 94 8.86 12.26 5.52
N GLN A 95 8.09 13.05 6.27
CA GLN A 95 8.22 13.18 7.73
C GLN A 95 7.38 12.13 8.49
N GLY A 96 6.34 11.60 7.88
CA GLY A 96 5.48 10.57 8.45
C GLY A 96 5.28 9.39 7.51
N PRO A 97 6.37 8.71 7.06
CA PRO A 97 6.24 7.60 6.10
C PRO A 97 5.51 6.40 6.70
N VAL A 98 5.47 6.31 8.03
CA VAL A 98 4.71 5.28 8.77
C VAL A 98 3.86 5.97 9.83
N LEU A 99 2.57 5.70 9.81
CA LEU A 99 1.68 6.07 10.91
C LEU A 99 1.85 5.05 12.03
N THR A 100 2.51 5.47 13.09
CA THR A 100 2.76 4.64 14.26
C THR A 100 1.47 4.42 15.07
N THR A 101 1.46 3.40 15.91
CA THR A 101 0.34 3.15 16.83
C THR A 101 0.05 4.33 17.75
N ALA A 102 1.09 5.11 18.12
CA ALA A 102 0.95 6.32 18.91
C ALA A 102 0.25 7.45 18.13
N MET A 103 0.64 7.67 16.86
CA MET A 103 -0.02 8.64 15.99
C MET A 103 -1.48 8.27 15.74
N LEU A 104 -1.77 6.99 15.47
CA LEU A 104 -3.14 6.50 15.26
C LEU A 104 -3.99 6.66 16.52
N ASN A 105 -3.41 6.44 17.71
CA ASN A 105 -4.10 6.70 18.99
C ASN A 105 -4.40 8.17 19.20
N ALA A 106 -3.44 9.05 18.94
CA ALA A 106 -3.61 10.49 19.06
C ALA A 106 -4.69 11.01 18.09
N LEU A 107 -4.66 10.58 16.83
CA LEU A 107 -5.69 10.92 15.84
C LEU A 107 -7.08 10.43 16.27
N ARG A 108 -7.19 9.17 16.72
CA ARG A 108 -8.46 8.61 17.18
C ARG A 108 -9.02 9.35 18.41
N THR A 109 -8.15 9.70 19.34
CA THR A 109 -8.56 10.36 20.59
C THR A 109 -8.99 11.80 20.35
N THR A 110 -8.31 12.50 19.44
CA THR A 110 -8.61 13.90 19.11
C THR A 110 -9.69 14.04 18.04
N GLY A 111 -9.96 12.97 17.24
CA GLY A 111 -10.85 13.02 16.09
C GLY A 111 -10.32 13.85 14.92
N ARG A 112 -9.05 14.26 14.97
CA ARG A 112 -8.46 15.14 13.95
C ARG A 112 -8.12 14.41 12.67
N THR A 113 -8.01 15.18 11.60
CA THR A 113 -7.61 14.70 10.28
C THR A 113 -6.14 14.98 10.05
N LEU A 114 -5.40 13.95 9.65
CA LEU A 114 -4.01 14.05 9.22
C LEU A 114 -3.93 14.01 7.70
N VAL A 115 -3.21 14.96 7.13
CA VAL A 115 -2.94 15.07 5.69
C VAL A 115 -1.44 14.91 5.48
N LEU A 116 -1.04 13.93 4.70
CA LEU A 116 0.34 13.68 4.31
C LEU A 116 0.52 14.02 2.84
N GLU A 117 1.36 15.00 2.56
CA GLU A 117 1.59 15.53 1.21
C GLU A 117 2.84 14.88 0.60
N ALA A 118 2.67 14.18 -0.51
CA ALA A 118 3.75 13.65 -1.36
C ALA A 118 3.76 14.39 -2.72
N GLU A 119 4.73 14.09 -3.57
CA GLU A 119 4.85 14.70 -4.88
C GLU A 119 3.68 14.33 -5.80
N ASP A 120 3.32 13.05 -5.83
CA ASP A 120 2.35 12.47 -6.77
C ASP A 120 0.96 12.22 -6.15
N TYR A 121 0.83 12.40 -4.84
CA TYR A 121 -0.43 12.17 -4.12
C TYR A 121 -0.47 12.88 -2.78
N THR A 122 -1.68 13.02 -2.27
CA THR A 122 -1.95 13.40 -0.87
C THR A 122 -2.71 12.28 -0.19
N LEU A 123 -2.26 11.87 1.00
CA LEU A 123 -2.91 10.83 1.78
C LEU A 123 -3.57 11.45 3.01
N THR A 124 -4.86 11.25 3.17
CA THR A 124 -5.65 11.81 4.28
C THR A 124 -6.21 10.69 5.15
N VAL A 125 -6.01 10.81 6.44
CA VAL A 125 -6.55 9.92 7.47
C VAL A 125 -7.43 10.72 8.42
N ASP A 126 -8.70 10.35 8.49
CA ASP A 126 -9.65 10.89 9.45
C ASP A 126 -9.60 10.08 10.74
N GLY A 127 -9.20 10.72 11.84
CA GLY A 127 -9.09 10.09 13.16
C GLY A 127 -10.38 9.43 13.64
N SER A 128 -11.54 9.99 13.27
CA SER A 128 -12.86 9.44 13.62
C SER A 128 -13.14 8.07 12.98
N THR A 129 -12.45 7.72 11.87
CA THR A 129 -12.62 6.46 11.16
C THR A 129 -11.71 5.33 11.65
N ILE A 130 -10.78 5.63 12.56
CA ILE A 130 -9.80 4.66 13.06
C ILE A 130 -10.48 3.63 13.96
N ARG A 131 -10.50 2.38 13.50
CA ARG A 131 -11.17 1.25 14.18
C ARG A 131 -10.30 0.67 15.29
N ASN A 132 -9.01 0.54 15.04
CA ASN A 132 -8.03 0.05 16.01
C ASN A 132 -6.68 0.74 15.78
N THR A 133 -5.77 0.59 16.72
CA THR A 133 -4.45 1.22 16.69
C THR A 133 -3.34 0.20 16.95
N THR A 134 -3.58 -1.06 16.64
CA THR A 134 -2.65 -2.16 16.93
C THR A 134 -1.62 -2.39 15.82
N SER A 135 -1.87 -1.88 14.63
CA SER A 135 -1.01 -2.03 13.47
C SER A 135 -0.59 -0.66 12.94
N GLU A 136 0.66 -0.56 12.53
CA GLU A 136 1.20 0.61 11.84
C GLU A 136 0.74 0.63 10.39
N VAL A 137 0.75 1.80 9.76
CA VAL A 137 0.37 1.98 8.36
C VAL A 137 1.52 2.62 7.60
N ASN A 138 2.05 1.92 6.62
CA ASN A 138 2.98 2.51 5.67
C ASN A 138 2.21 3.40 4.70
N THR A 139 2.52 4.70 4.72
CA THR A 139 1.84 5.72 3.92
C THR A 139 2.53 5.97 2.58
N ALA A 140 3.71 5.39 2.36
CA ALA A 140 4.43 5.51 1.12
C ALA A 140 3.78 4.64 0.05
N LEU A 141 3.29 5.26 -1.02
CA LEU A 141 2.80 4.53 -2.19
C LEU A 141 3.95 4.25 -3.15
N THR A 142 4.06 2.99 -3.56
CA THR A 142 5.02 2.58 -4.59
C THR A 142 4.31 2.50 -5.92
N PHE A 143 4.68 3.38 -6.84
CA PHE A 143 4.11 3.42 -8.19
C PHE A 143 4.94 2.61 -9.17
N SER A 144 4.29 1.87 -10.05
CA SER A 144 4.91 1.14 -11.16
C SER A 144 4.04 1.20 -12.42
N PRO A 145 4.63 1.49 -13.60
CA PRO A 145 3.90 1.44 -14.85
C PRO A 145 3.36 0.04 -15.13
N ASP A 146 2.17 -0.03 -15.72
CA ASP A 146 1.50 -1.24 -16.14
C ASP A 146 1.00 -1.13 -17.58
N GLU A 147 0.75 -2.25 -18.25
CA GLU A 147 0.18 -2.29 -19.60
C GLU A 147 -1.15 -1.52 -19.70
N TYR A 148 -1.93 -1.49 -18.64
CA TYR A 148 -3.25 -0.87 -18.60
C TYR A 148 -3.26 0.52 -17.95
N GLY A 149 -2.15 0.93 -17.31
CA GLY A 149 -2.06 2.21 -16.63
C GLY A 149 -0.97 2.29 -15.58
N LEU A 150 -1.31 2.68 -14.36
CA LEU A 150 -0.38 2.88 -13.26
C LEU A 150 -0.79 2.04 -12.06
N ARG A 151 0.07 1.13 -11.63
CA ARG A 151 -0.13 0.39 -10.38
C ARG A 151 0.45 1.17 -9.21
N PHE A 152 -0.18 1.01 -8.06
CA PHE A 152 0.40 1.40 -6.79
C PHE A 152 0.03 0.41 -5.69
N THR A 153 0.87 0.34 -4.67
CA THR A 153 0.64 -0.53 -3.52
C THR A 153 0.48 0.32 -2.27
N LEU A 154 -0.57 0.02 -1.49
CA LEU A 154 -0.85 0.62 -0.20
C LEU A 154 -0.57 -0.39 0.90
N ASN A 155 0.25 0.03 1.89
CA ASN A 155 0.62 -0.73 3.08
C ASN A 155 1.11 -2.17 2.78
N GLU A 156 1.74 -2.37 1.63
CA GLU A 156 2.37 -3.64 1.20
C GLU A 156 1.48 -4.89 1.38
N GLY A 157 0.14 -4.70 1.40
CA GLY A 157 -0.84 -5.76 1.58
C GLY A 157 -1.19 -6.09 3.03
N GLU A 158 -0.55 -5.46 4.01
CA GLU A 158 -0.92 -5.60 5.42
C GLU A 158 -2.21 -4.80 5.73
N ALA A 159 -3.07 -5.35 6.58
CA ALA A 159 -4.35 -4.74 6.91
C ALA A 159 -4.20 -3.31 7.46
N ILE A 160 -5.03 -2.40 6.97
CA ILE A 160 -5.09 -1.03 7.47
C ILE A 160 -6.19 -0.87 8.53
N PRO A 161 -5.90 -0.19 9.64
CA PRO A 161 -6.85 -0.03 10.75
C PRO A 161 -7.89 1.07 10.53
N CYS A 162 -7.77 1.84 9.45
CA CYS A 162 -8.59 3.02 9.16
C CYS A 162 -8.89 3.15 7.67
N GLY A 163 -9.91 3.92 7.34
CA GLY A 163 -10.11 4.39 5.98
C GLY A 163 -9.06 5.45 5.62
N VAL A 164 -8.52 5.35 4.42
CA VAL A 164 -7.53 6.28 3.88
C VAL A 164 -8.10 6.91 2.61
N THR A 165 -8.04 8.23 2.53
CA THR A 165 -8.36 8.95 1.31
C THR A 165 -7.07 9.31 0.60
N ILE A 166 -6.92 8.87 -0.64
CA ILE A 166 -5.75 9.15 -1.48
C ILE A 166 -6.22 10.08 -2.60
N THR A 167 -5.66 11.27 -2.64
CA THR A 167 -5.89 12.24 -3.72
C THR A 167 -4.67 12.22 -4.63
N MET A 168 -4.85 11.78 -5.87
CA MET A 168 -3.79 11.79 -6.87
C MET A 168 -3.55 13.20 -7.36
N THR A 169 -2.29 13.56 -7.60
CA THR A 169 -1.86 14.86 -8.09
C THR A 169 -1.13 14.73 -9.43
N GLY A 170 -0.93 15.85 -10.12
CA GLY A 170 -0.22 15.87 -11.39
C GLY A 170 -0.84 14.98 -12.46
N GLU A 171 -0.02 14.25 -13.19
CA GLU A 171 -0.46 13.36 -14.28
C GLU A 171 -1.31 12.18 -13.77
N ASN A 172 -1.09 11.76 -12.54
CA ASN A 172 -1.80 10.64 -11.93
C ASN A 172 -3.28 10.96 -11.63
N ALA A 173 -3.65 12.23 -11.52
CA ALA A 173 -5.04 12.66 -11.40
C ALA A 173 -5.86 12.46 -12.70
N GLY A 174 -5.20 12.26 -13.84
CA GLY A 174 -5.85 12.07 -15.15
C GLY A 174 -6.48 10.71 -15.38
N TYR A 175 -6.29 9.75 -14.48
CA TYR A 175 -6.96 8.46 -14.55
C TYR A 175 -8.43 8.56 -14.12
N SER A 176 -9.30 7.77 -14.74
CA SER A 176 -10.74 7.80 -14.51
C SER A 176 -11.29 6.61 -13.74
N ARG A 177 -10.49 5.57 -13.55
CA ARG A 177 -10.90 4.29 -12.95
C ARG A 177 -9.84 3.75 -12.01
N LEU A 178 -10.32 3.10 -10.94
CA LEU A 178 -9.49 2.40 -9.98
C LEU A 178 -9.96 0.97 -9.83
N TYR A 179 -9.00 0.05 -9.82
CA TYR A 179 -9.22 -1.37 -9.55
C TYR A 179 -8.36 -1.82 -8.39
N LEU A 180 -8.88 -2.73 -7.58
CA LEU A 180 -8.15 -3.41 -6.51
C LEU A 180 -7.85 -4.84 -6.95
N HIS A 181 -6.61 -5.27 -6.77
CA HIS A 181 -6.20 -6.65 -7.01
C HIS A 181 -6.66 -7.56 -5.86
N ASN A 182 -7.46 -8.55 -6.17
CA ASN A 182 -7.83 -9.57 -5.21
C ASN A 182 -6.79 -10.69 -5.25
N ALA A 183 -5.92 -10.75 -4.25
CA ALA A 183 -4.82 -11.71 -4.17
C ALA A 183 -5.28 -13.18 -4.13
N VAL A 184 -6.50 -13.46 -3.62
CA VAL A 184 -7.03 -14.82 -3.53
C VAL A 184 -7.52 -15.33 -4.89
N SER A 185 -8.21 -14.46 -5.65
CA SER A 185 -8.76 -14.84 -6.96
C SER A 185 -7.84 -14.49 -8.13
N GLY A 186 -6.78 -13.70 -7.90
CA GLY A 186 -5.89 -13.15 -8.93
C GLY A 186 -6.59 -12.18 -9.89
N LYS A 187 -7.73 -11.61 -9.49
CA LYS A 187 -8.56 -10.77 -10.35
C LYS A 187 -8.60 -9.33 -9.87
N TRP A 188 -8.75 -8.42 -10.82
CA TRP A 188 -9.00 -7.01 -10.56
C TRP A 188 -10.47 -6.75 -10.30
N GLN A 189 -10.78 -6.04 -9.24
CA GLN A 189 -12.12 -5.61 -8.87
C GLN A 189 -12.26 -4.10 -9.09
N PHE A 190 -13.25 -3.69 -9.86
CA PHE A 190 -13.54 -2.26 -10.05
C PHE A 190 -14.05 -1.62 -8.75
N LEU A 191 -13.47 -0.46 -8.42
CA LEU A 191 -13.89 0.33 -7.26
C LEU A 191 -14.68 1.55 -7.70
N ASN A 192 -15.94 1.62 -7.27
CA ASN A 192 -16.81 2.78 -7.53
C ASN A 192 -16.46 4.01 -6.68
N SER A 193 -15.56 3.86 -5.71
CA SER A 193 -15.15 4.92 -4.77
C SER A 193 -14.13 5.90 -5.36
N TYR A 194 -13.65 5.68 -6.59
CA TYR A 194 -12.70 6.57 -7.24
C TYR A 194 -13.43 7.59 -8.12
N LYS A 195 -13.21 8.86 -7.84
CA LYS A 195 -13.78 9.96 -8.61
C LYS A 195 -12.89 11.19 -8.53
N ASP A 196 -12.68 11.84 -9.68
CA ASP A 196 -11.96 13.12 -9.79
C ASP A 196 -10.55 13.10 -9.16
N GLY A 197 -9.83 11.98 -9.32
CA GLY A 197 -8.50 11.78 -8.73
C GLY A 197 -8.51 11.33 -7.27
N VAL A 198 -9.67 11.19 -6.64
CA VAL A 198 -9.81 10.82 -5.22
C VAL A 198 -10.22 9.36 -5.08
N ALA A 199 -9.41 8.60 -4.38
CA ALA A 199 -9.65 7.20 -4.00
C ALA A 199 -9.94 7.10 -2.51
N HIS A 200 -10.99 6.36 -2.14
CA HIS A 200 -11.19 5.94 -0.75
C HIS A 200 -10.80 4.47 -0.64
N ALA A 201 -9.77 4.21 0.16
CA ALA A 201 -9.23 2.89 0.39
C ALA A 201 -9.36 2.50 1.86
N ASP A 202 -10.05 1.42 2.14
CA ASP A 202 -10.20 0.80 3.46
C ASP A 202 -9.53 -0.58 3.53
N VAL A 203 -8.92 -0.99 2.44
CA VAL A 203 -8.22 -2.27 2.28
C VAL A 203 -6.81 -1.99 1.77
N ALA A 204 -5.83 -2.65 2.38
CA ALA A 204 -4.47 -2.67 1.87
C ALA A 204 -4.36 -3.56 0.63
N GLY A 205 -3.41 -3.27 -0.23
CA GLY A 205 -3.16 -4.11 -1.41
C GLY A 205 -2.63 -3.36 -2.60
N GLU A 206 -2.68 -4.05 -3.72
CA GLU A 206 -2.25 -3.54 -5.01
C GLU A 206 -3.44 -2.94 -5.76
N TYR A 207 -3.27 -1.72 -6.24
CA TYR A 207 -4.28 -0.96 -6.97
C TYR A 207 -3.79 -0.65 -8.39
N LEU A 208 -4.73 -0.51 -9.33
CA LEU A 208 -4.46 -0.12 -10.70
C LEU A 208 -5.33 1.08 -11.09
N LEU A 209 -4.68 2.18 -11.41
CA LEU A 209 -5.26 3.36 -12.04
C LEU A 209 -5.26 3.20 -13.55
N THR A 210 -6.40 3.40 -14.21
CA THR A 210 -6.50 3.25 -15.66
C THR A 210 -7.63 4.10 -16.24
N ASN A 211 -7.54 4.39 -17.53
CA ASN A 211 -8.63 4.98 -18.31
C ASN A 211 -9.43 3.92 -19.07
N GLN A 212 -8.97 2.67 -19.05
CA GLN A 212 -9.60 1.57 -19.76
C GLN A 212 -10.70 0.92 -18.93
N ASN A 213 -11.73 0.44 -19.57
CA ASN A 213 -12.73 -0.41 -18.95
C ASN A 213 -12.25 -1.87 -19.03
N LEU A 214 -11.57 -2.31 -17.99
CA LEU A 214 -11.07 -3.67 -17.89
C LEU A 214 -12.25 -4.59 -17.57
N ARG A 215 -12.87 -5.12 -18.62
CA ARG A 215 -13.86 -6.19 -18.46
C ARG A 215 -13.10 -7.50 -18.27
N PHE A 216 -12.76 -7.83 -17.04
CA PHE A 216 -12.34 -9.19 -16.70
C PHE A 216 -13.58 -10.08 -16.76
N THR A 217 -13.94 -10.51 -17.95
CA THR A 217 -14.97 -11.51 -18.13
C THR A 217 -14.46 -12.84 -17.55
N SER A 218 -14.70 -13.03 -16.27
CA SER A 218 -14.52 -14.33 -15.61
C SER A 218 -15.64 -15.32 -16.00
N ILE A 219 -16.47 -14.95 -16.94
CA ILE A 219 -17.46 -15.86 -17.53
C ILE A 219 -16.68 -16.71 -18.52
N ASN A 220 -16.37 -17.92 -18.09
CA ASN A 220 -15.81 -18.93 -18.98
C ASN A 220 -16.93 -19.31 -19.96
N TRP A 221 -17.03 -18.56 -21.07
CA TRP A 221 -18.05 -18.78 -22.12
C TRP A 221 -18.03 -20.21 -22.62
N THR A 222 -16.89 -20.89 -22.55
CA THR A 222 -16.76 -22.31 -22.86
C THR A 222 -17.62 -23.19 -21.96
N PHE A 223 -17.79 -22.81 -20.67
CA PHE A 223 -18.68 -23.53 -19.76
C PHE A 223 -20.16 -23.37 -20.15
N PHE A 224 -20.56 -22.14 -20.51
CA PHE A 224 -21.95 -21.87 -20.94
C PHE A 224 -22.25 -22.46 -22.30
N ILE A 225 -21.30 -22.46 -23.23
CA ILE A 225 -21.43 -23.15 -24.53
C ILE A 225 -21.58 -24.65 -24.27
N GLY A 226 -20.73 -25.26 -23.45
CA GLY A 226 -20.81 -26.68 -23.10
C GLY A 226 -22.14 -27.04 -22.43
N ALA A 227 -22.59 -26.25 -21.47
CA ALA A 227 -23.90 -26.44 -20.80
C ALA A 227 -25.06 -26.28 -21.80
N GLY A 228 -25.01 -25.28 -22.67
CA GLY A 228 -26.03 -25.07 -23.72
C GLY A 228 -26.15 -26.24 -24.70
N VAL A 229 -25.00 -26.77 -25.15
CA VAL A 229 -24.96 -27.97 -26.03
C VAL A 229 -25.56 -29.17 -25.32
N LEU A 230 -25.30 -29.38 -24.05
CA LEU A 230 -25.81 -30.49 -23.26
C LEU A 230 -27.34 -30.38 -23.08
N VAL A 231 -27.88 -29.20 -22.84
CA VAL A 231 -29.33 -28.95 -22.76
C VAL A 231 -30.01 -29.24 -24.09
N VAL A 232 -29.43 -28.78 -25.21
CA VAL A 232 -29.95 -29.04 -26.55
C VAL A 232 -29.93 -30.55 -26.86
N ALA A 233 -28.82 -31.23 -26.53
CA ALA A 233 -28.72 -32.68 -26.72
C ALA A 233 -29.78 -33.45 -25.90
N CYS A 234 -30.01 -33.05 -24.65
CA CYS A 234 -31.06 -33.62 -23.78
C CYS A 234 -32.47 -33.37 -24.35
N LEU A 235 -32.73 -32.18 -24.91
CA LEU A 235 -34.01 -31.86 -25.55
C LEU A 235 -34.24 -32.71 -26.80
N ILE A 236 -33.21 -32.88 -27.64
CA ILE A 236 -33.28 -33.74 -28.84
C ILE A 236 -33.53 -35.19 -28.43
N ALA A 237 -32.79 -35.70 -27.44
CA ALA A 237 -33.01 -37.06 -26.91
C ALA A 237 -34.42 -37.24 -26.36
N TYR A 238 -34.92 -36.25 -25.58
CA TYR A 238 -36.28 -36.27 -25.03
C TYR A 238 -37.34 -36.33 -26.16
N VAL A 239 -37.20 -35.50 -27.19
CA VAL A 239 -38.12 -35.47 -28.33
C VAL A 239 -38.05 -36.80 -29.12
N ALA A 240 -36.87 -37.34 -29.31
CA ALA A 240 -36.67 -38.61 -30.00
C ALA A 240 -37.33 -39.80 -29.22
N VAL A 241 -37.12 -39.83 -27.91
CA VAL A 241 -37.74 -40.85 -27.03
C VAL A 241 -39.24 -40.67 -27.00
N LYS A 242 -39.77 -39.43 -26.85
CA LYS A 242 -41.19 -39.14 -26.87
C LYS A 242 -41.85 -39.56 -28.19
N LYS A 243 -41.20 -39.30 -29.33
CA LYS A 243 -41.66 -39.72 -30.65
C LYS A 243 -41.69 -41.24 -30.81
N ARG A 244 -40.74 -41.97 -30.19
CA ARG A 244 -40.64 -43.43 -30.25
C ARG A 244 -41.68 -44.15 -29.38
N TYR A 245 -42.11 -43.55 -28.29
CA TYR A 245 -43.06 -44.17 -27.35
C TYR A 245 -44.50 -43.65 -27.49
N TRP A 246 -44.78 -42.70 -28.40
CA TRP A 246 -46.12 -42.15 -28.61
C TRP A 246 -46.84 -42.76 -29.83
N PHE A 247 -46.29 -43.82 -30.38
CA PHE A 247 -46.91 -44.60 -31.47
C PHE A 247 -47.37 -46.02 -30.99
N TRP A 248 -47.75 -46.10 -29.74
CA TRP A 248 -48.50 -47.24 -29.17
C TRP A 248 -49.69 -46.72 -28.40
#